data_8779867a85886154cd7302db52161218
#
_entry.id   8779867a85886154cd7302db52161218
#
_cell.length_a   1.000
_cell.length_b   1.000
_cell.length_c   1.000
_cell.angle_alpha   90.00
_cell.angle_beta   90.00
_cell.angle_gamma   90.00
#
_symmetry.space_group_name_H-M   'P 1'
#
loop_
_entity.id
_entity.type
_entity.pdbx_description
1 polymer ?
#
loop_
_entity_poly.entity_id
_entity_poly.type
_entity_poly.pdbx_seq_one_letter_code
_entity_poly.pdbx_strand_id
1 'polypeptide(L)'
;MEMILLTLIKTHGGDIKGYTKKKINYFLGIPYANQPINEHRFKHSKCLKTWNKTIEATSFKSIPPQPYNKLETFFSSHAQLFNQSEDCLYLNIWCQNNQYNNKPVIIYFYGGGFVNGHGSQELYTPEHIVARHDVIVITFNYRLGALGFLDWSYF
;
A
#
# COMPACT_ATOMS: atom_id res chain seq x y z
N MET A 1 -20.75 15.07 10.85
CA MET A 1 -20.47 13.73 10.26
C MET A 1 -19.82 13.95 8.88
N GLU A 2 -18.57 13.56 8.70
CA GLU A 2 -17.91 13.74 7.40
C GLU A 2 -18.52 12.74 6.38
N MET A 3 -18.88 13.26 5.21
CA MET A 3 -19.44 12.44 4.14
C MET A 3 -18.32 11.65 3.45
N ILE A 4 -18.43 10.33 3.47
CA ILE A 4 -17.57 9.42 2.73
C ILE A 4 -18.36 8.90 1.53
N LEU A 5 -17.84 9.11 0.34
CA LEU A 5 -18.46 8.64 -0.92
C LEU A 5 -17.63 7.49 -1.49
N LEU A 6 -18.30 6.43 -1.91
CA LEU A 6 -17.61 5.35 -2.63
C LEU A 6 -17.22 5.82 -4.03
N THR A 7 -16.01 5.49 -4.45
CA THR A 7 -15.44 5.89 -5.73
C THR A 7 -14.99 4.64 -6.49
N LEU A 8 -15.50 4.45 -7.71
CA LEU A 8 -15.15 3.36 -8.59
C LEU A 8 -14.30 3.89 -9.76
N ILE A 9 -13.14 3.28 -10.00
CA ILE A 9 -12.29 3.56 -11.15
C ILE A 9 -12.15 2.30 -12.00
N LYS A 10 -12.34 2.47 -13.31
CA LYS A 10 -12.08 1.45 -14.31
C LYS A 10 -10.63 1.57 -14.79
N THR A 11 -9.89 0.49 -14.71
CA THR A 11 -8.51 0.42 -15.19
C THR A 11 -8.36 -0.64 -16.29
N HIS A 12 -7.23 -0.67 -16.98
CA HIS A 12 -6.94 -1.74 -17.94
C HIS A 12 -6.88 -3.13 -17.28
N GLY A 13 -6.57 -3.20 -15.98
CA GLY A 13 -6.49 -4.45 -15.24
C GLY A 13 -7.85 -4.92 -14.71
N GLY A 14 -8.82 -4.02 -14.57
CA GLY A 14 -10.14 -4.29 -13.97
C GLY A 14 -10.58 -3.11 -13.09
N ASP A 15 -11.68 -3.28 -12.40
CA ASP A 15 -12.30 -2.24 -11.58
C ASP A 15 -11.67 -2.19 -10.17
N ILE A 16 -11.49 -0.96 -9.65
CA ILE A 16 -11.02 -0.70 -8.28
C ILE A 16 -12.01 0.22 -7.59
N LYS A 17 -12.44 -0.17 -6.39
CA LYS A 17 -13.36 0.60 -5.58
C LYS A 17 -12.65 1.13 -4.35
N GLY A 18 -12.56 2.43 -4.25
CA GLY A 18 -12.04 3.19 -3.12
C GLY A 18 -13.11 4.08 -2.50
N TYR A 19 -12.67 5.15 -1.86
CA TYR A 19 -13.58 6.15 -1.33
C TYR A 19 -12.99 7.57 -1.45
N THR A 20 -13.88 8.56 -1.39
CA THR A 20 -13.53 9.98 -1.36
C THR A 20 -13.87 10.57 0.02
N LYS A 21 -12.93 11.28 0.61
CA LYS A 21 -13.08 12.05 1.83
C LYS A 21 -12.35 13.38 1.69
N LYS A 22 -12.98 14.52 2.07
CA LYS A 22 -12.37 15.86 1.97
C LYS A 22 -11.75 16.18 0.60
N LYS A 23 -12.42 15.80 -0.49
CA LYS A 23 -11.94 15.96 -1.88
C LYS A 23 -10.68 15.16 -2.23
N ILE A 24 -10.27 14.22 -1.40
CA ILE A 24 -9.19 13.28 -1.67
C ILE A 24 -9.79 11.90 -1.90
N ASN A 25 -9.35 11.24 -2.95
CA ASN A 25 -9.63 9.83 -3.22
C ASN A 25 -8.58 8.96 -2.54
N TYR A 26 -9.06 7.91 -1.93
CA TYR A 26 -8.29 6.88 -1.23
C TYR A 26 -8.53 5.54 -1.90
N PHE A 27 -7.46 4.90 -2.32
CA PHE A 27 -7.47 3.53 -2.80
C PHE A 27 -6.43 2.76 -1.99
N LEU A 28 -6.86 2.05 -0.96
CA LEU A 28 -6.01 1.42 0.04
C LEU A 28 -6.00 -0.10 -0.11
N GLY A 29 -4.81 -0.68 -0.21
CA GLY A 29 -4.64 -2.13 -0.26
C GLY A 29 -4.92 -2.74 -1.63
N ILE A 30 -4.44 -2.12 -2.71
CA ILE A 30 -4.48 -2.69 -4.07
C ILE A 30 -3.34 -3.71 -4.20
N PRO A 31 -3.62 -4.98 -4.54
CA PRO A 31 -2.56 -5.94 -4.82
C PRO A 31 -1.85 -5.58 -6.13
N TYR A 32 -0.53 -5.52 -6.12
CA TYR A 32 0.28 -5.23 -7.32
C TYR A 32 1.02 -6.46 -7.85
N ALA A 33 1.07 -7.52 -7.07
CA ALA A 33 1.68 -8.80 -7.42
C ALA A 33 0.87 -9.97 -6.89
N ASN A 34 1.12 -11.17 -7.43
CA ASN A 34 0.58 -12.39 -6.88
C ASN A 34 1.08 -12.59 -5.44
N GLN A 35 0.26 -13.23 -4.62
CA GLN A 35 0.60 -13.52 -3.22
C GLN A 35 1.90 -14.34 -3.13
N PRO A 36 2.92 -13.87 -2.40
CA PRO A 36 4.21 -14.56 -2.29
C PRO A 36 4.18 -15.65 -1.19
N ILE A 37 3.17 -16.52 -1.24
CA ILE A 37 2.94 -17.61 -0.28
C ILE A 37 3.18 -18.97 -0.92
N ASN A 38 3.30 -20.01 -0.11
CA ASN A 38 3.46 -21.40 -0.54
C ASN A 38 4.60 -21.55 -1.58
N GLU A 39 4.27 -22.02 -2.78
CA GLU A 39 5.22 -22.23 -3.87
C GLU A 39 5.81 -20.93 -4.44
N HIS A 40 5.27 -19.78 -4.10
CA HIS A 40 5.78 -18.46 -4.50
C HIS A 40 6.70 -17.80 -3.45
N ARG A 41 6.82 -18.40 -2.25
CA ARG A 41 7.76 -17.93 -1.23
C ARG A 41 9.18 -18.01 -1.74
N PHE A 42 10.00 -17.01 -1.41
CA PHE A 42 11.39 -16.85 -1.86
C PHE A 42 11.59 -16.74 -3.38
N LYS A 43 10.55 -16.71 -4.18
CA LYS A 43 10.65 -16.52 -5.63
C LYS A 43 10.46 -15.05 -6.01
N HIS A 44 10.86 -14.71 -7.23
CA HIS A 44 10.58 -13.40 -7.81
C HIS A 44 9.06 -13.14 -7.84
N SER A 45 8.67 -11.93 -7.45
CA SER A 45 7.28 -11.52 -7.48
C SER A 45 6.77 -11.46 -8.93
N LYS A 46 5.57 -12.00 -9.15
CA LYS A 46 4.88 -11.92 -10.43
C LYS A 46 3.86 -10.82 -10.39
N CYS A 47 3.99 -9.84 -11.29
CA CYS A 47 3.07 -8.72 -11.38
C CYS A 47 1.62 -9.21 -11.62
N LEU A 48 0.67 -8.65 -10.88
CA LEU A 48 -0.75 -8.88 -11.13
C LEU A 48 -1.21 -7.91 -12.23
N LYS A 49 -1.49 -8.45 -13.42
CA LYS A 49 -1.83 -7.63 -14.59
C LYS A 49 -3.32 -7.35 -14.71
N THR A 50 -4.17 -8.34 -14.39
CA THR A 50 -5.62 -8.27 -14.55
C THR A 50 -6.34 -9.01 -13.44
N TRP A 51 -7.57 -8.60 -13.18
CA TRP A 51 -8.49 -9.23 -12.24
C TRP A 51 -9.93 -9.15 -12.75
N ASN A 52 -10.73 -10.15 -12.42
CA ASN A 52 -12.12 -10.27 -12.91
C ASN A 52 -13.16 -9.71 -11.93
N LYS A 53 -12.78 -9.55 -10.66
CA LYS A 53 -13.68 -9.00 -9.61
C LYS A 53 -13.18 -7.62 -9.22
N THR A 54 -14.11 -6.70 -8.95
CA THR A 54 -13.73 -5.38 -8.40
C THR A 54 -12.86 -5.53 -7.16
N ILE A 55 -11.70 -4.88 -7.16
CA ILE A 55 -10.83 -4.80 -5.98
C ILE A 55 -11.44 -3.82 -4.98
N GLU A 56 -11.77 -4.31 -3.78
CA GLU A 56 -12.19 -3.47 -2.65
C GLU A 56 -10.96 -2.83 -1.99
N ALA A 57 -10.67 -1.60 -2.42
CA ALA A 57 -9.51 -0.82 -1.96
C ALA A 57 -9.93 0.27 -0.95
N THR A 58 -10.71 -0.11 0.06
CA THR A 58 -11.26 0.82 1.06
C THR A 58 -10.54 0.78 2.41
N SER A 59 -9.58 -0.14 2.59
CA SER A 59 -8.82 -0.29 3.82
C SER A 59 -7.43 -0.83 3.55
N PHE A 60 -6.48 -0.47 4.40
CA PHE A 60 -5.14 -1.07 4.39
C PHE A 60 -5.22 -2.59 4.55
N LYS A 61 -4.29 -3.29 3.92
CA LYS A 61 -4.13 -4.75 4.00
C LYS A 61 -2.96 -5.11 4.91
N SER A 62 -2.67 -6.40 4.98
CA SER A 62 -1.58 -6.95 5.80
C SER A 62 -0.24 -6.29 5.48
N ILE A 63 0.57 -6.13 6.50
CA ILE A 63 1.96 -5.67 6.39
C ILE A 63 2.91 -6.86 6.32
N PRO A 64 4.15 -6.68 5.82
CA PRO A 64 5.15 -7.75 5.80
C PRO A 64 5.44 -8.29 7.20
N PRO A 65 5.73 -9.60 7.36
CA PRO A 65 6.25 -10.14 8.60
C PRO A 65 7.52 -9.41 9.03
N GLN A 66 7.54 -8.93 10.29
CA GLN A 66 8.61 -8.11 10.81
C GLN A 66 8.64 -8.17 12.35
N PRO A 67 9.80 -7.90 12.99
CA PRO A 67 9.87 -7.77 14.45
C PRO A 67 8.98 -6.62 14.93
N TYR A 68 8.49 -6.76 16.17
CA TYR A 68 7.74 -5.69 16.83
C TYR A 68 8.62 -4.44 17.01
N ASN A 69 8.14 -3.30 16.50
CA ASN A 69 8.85 -2.03 16.61
C ASN A 69 8.19 -1.12 17.66
N LYS A 70 8.87 -0.96 18.81
CA LYS A 70 8.39 -0.09 19.90
C LYS A 70 8.31 1.39 19.50
N LEU A 71 9.17 1.85 18.59
CA LEU A 71 9.15 3.24 18.11
C LEU A 71 7.88 3.54 17.32
N GLU A 72 7.38 2.60 16.56
CA GLU A 72 6.14 2.77 15.80
C GLU A 72 4.94 3.01 16.72
N THR A 73 4.87 2.28 17.86
CA THR A 73 3.80 2.49 18.85
C THR A 73 3.91 3.83 19.56
N PHE A 74 5.11 4.41 19.63
CA PHE A 74 5.32 5.72 20.24
C PHE A 74 4.88 6.87 19.31
N PHE A 75 5.08 6.74 18.00
CA PHE A 75 4.74 7.77 17.01
C PHE A 75 3.34 7.60 16.39
N SER A 76 2.66 6.50 16.62
CA SER A 76 1.30 6.27 16.16
C SER A 76 0.31 6.66 17.25
N SER A 77 -0.55 7.63 16.98
CA SER A 77 -1.61 8.07 17.89
C SER A 77 -2.67 7.00 18.13
N HIS A 78 -2.76 6.05 17.21
CA HIS A 78 -3.56 4.85 17.31
C HIS A 78 -2.65 3.67 16.93
N ALA A 79 -2.16 2.94 17.93
CA ALA A 79 -1.42 1.69 17.71
C ALA A 79 -2.33 0.68 16.98
N GLN A 80 -2.57 0.91 15.72
CA GLN A 80 -3.31 0.00 14.86
C GLN A 80 -2.38 -1.19 14.64
N LEU A 81 -2.64 -2.28 15.37
CA LEU A 81 -1.94 -3.54 15.16
C LEU A 81 -2.33 -4.06 13.77
N PHE A 82 -1.52 -3.75 12.79
CA PHE A 82 -1.68 -4.30 11.46
C PHE A 82 -1.44 -5.81 11.50
N ASN A 83 -2.31 -6.55 10.82
CA ASN A 83 -2.08 -7.97 10.62
C ASN A 83 -0.82 -8.18 9.78
N GLN A 84 0.12 -9.00 10.27
CA GLN A 84 1.31 -9.39 9.53
C GLN A 84 1.03 -10.65 8.72
N SER A 85 1.44 -10.64 7.45
CA SER A 85 1.27 -11.79 6.57
C SER A 85 2.32 -11.76 5.46
N GLU A 86 2.71 -12.93 4.95
CA GLU A 86 3.48 -13.00 3.71
C GLU A 86 2.70 -12.46 2.51
N ASP A 87 1.37 -12.58 2.53
CA ASP A 87 0.47 -11.88 1.60
C ASP A 87 0.41 -10.39 1.97
N CYS A 88 1.45 -9.64 1.56
CA CYS A 88 1.67 -8.26 1.93
C CYS A 88 1.91 -7.31 0.74
N LEU A 89 1.94 -7.80 -0.49
CA LEU A 89 2.32 -7.02 -1.67
C LEU A 89 1.17 -6.14 -2.16
N TYR A 90 0.87 -5.13 -1.34
CA TYR A 90 -0.20 -4.16 -1.57
C TYR A 90 0.36 -2.75 -1.68
N LEU A 91 -0.29 -1.92 -2.49
CA LEU A 91 -0.04 -0.49 -2.59
C LEU A 91 -1.28 0.32 -2.20
N ASN A 92 -1.04 1.58 -1.88
CA ASN A 92 -2.06 2.55 -1.53
C ASN A 92 -1.88 3.79 -2.39
N ILE A 93 -2.97 4.41 -2.82
CA ILE A 93 -2.97 5.60 -3.69
C ILE A 93 -3.83 6.69 -3.07
N TRP A 94 -3.30 7.91 -3.08
CA TRP A 94 -4.04 9.13 -2.74
C TRP A 94 -3.93 10.13 -3.88
N CYS A 95 -5.02 10.75 -4.24
CA CYS A 95 -5.04 11.84 -5.22
C CYS A 95 -6.24 12.77 -4.96
N GLN A 96 -6.19 14.00 -5.45
CA GLN A 96 -7.36 14.85 -5.41
C GLN A 96 -8.49 14.29 -6.29
N ASN A 97 -9.74 14.47 -5.85
CA ASN A 97 -10.94 14.08 -6.61
C ASN A 97 -11.23 15.09 -7.73
N ASN A 98 -10.39 15.09 -8.74
CA ASN A 98 -10.50 15.91 -9.95
C ASN A 98 -10.01 15.10 -11.16
N GLN A 99 -9.64 15.75 -12.25
CA GLN A 99 -9.11 15.04 -13.43
C GLN A 99 -7.80 14.32 -13.09
N TYR A 100 -7.65 13.06 -13.55
CA TYR A 100 -6.50 12.20 -13.22
C TYR A 100 -5.36 12.27 -14.24
N ASN A 101 -5.56 12.96 -15.38
CA ASN A 101 -4.61 12.97 -16.48
C ASN A 101 -3.43 13.90 -16.20
N ASN A 102 -2.23 13.42 -16.56
CA ASN A 102 -0.98 14.19 -16.53
C ASN A 102 -0.56 14.74 -15.16
N LYS A 103 -0.92 14.05 -14.06
CA LYS A 103 -0.45 14.44 -12.73
C LYS A 103 0.92 13.84 -12.43
N PRO A 104 1.81 14.59 -11.75
CA PRO A 104 3.01 14.03 -11.19
C PRO A 104 2.69 12.89 -10.22
N VAL A 105 3.50 11.83 -10.24
CA VAL A 105 3.36 10.68 -9.35
C VAL A 105 4.55 10.64 -8.41
N ILE A 106 4.28 10.61 -7.11
CA ILE A 106 5.27 10.41 -6.06
C ILE A 106 5.12 8.98 -5.54
N ILE A 107 6.17 8.17 -5.68
CA ILE A 107 6.22 6.81 -5.11
C ILE A 107 7.14 6.85 -3.89
N TYR A 108 6.59 6.51 -2.73
CA TYR A 108 7.30 6.54 -1.47
C TYR A 108 7.80 5.15 -1.07
N PHE A 109 9.11 5.03 -0.87
CA PHE A 109 9.79 3.86 -0.34
C PHE A 109 10.10 4.10 1.14
N TYR A 110 9.46 3.35 2.03
CA TYR A 110 9.71 3.49 3.46
C TYR A 110 11.08 2.91 3.86
N GLY A 111 11.66 3.51 4.89
CA GLY A 111 12.90 3.06 5.51
C GLY A 111 12.67 1.95 6.53
N GLY A 112 13.77 1.42 7.09
CA GLY A 112 13.71 0.40 8.16
C GLY A 112 14.76 -0.70 8.01
N GLY A 113 15.84 -0.44 7.25
CA GLY A 113 16.98 -1.35 7.10
C GLY A 113 16.62 -2.71 6.49
N PHE A 114 15.57 -2.77 5.68
CA PHE A 114 15.00 -3.99 5.08
C PHE A 114 14.45 -4.99 6.11
N VAL A 115 14.35 -4.62 7.38
CA VAL A 115 13.93 -5.48 8.49
C VAL A 115 12.55 -5.11 8.98
N ASN A 116 12.18 -3.83 8.98
CA ASN A 116 10.89 -3.34 9.46
C ASN A 116 10.37 -2.16 8.61
N GLY A 117 9.12 -1.79 8.86
CA GLY A 117 8.41 -0.72 8.18
C GLY A 117 7.28 -1.21 7.28
N HIS A 118 6.41 -0.32 6.88
CA HIS A 118 5.32 -0.60 5.93
C HIS A 118 4.74 0.69 5.35
N GLY A 119 4.09 0.59 4.20
CA GLY A 119 3.49 1.73 3.50
C GLY A 119 2.20 2.27 4.10
N SER A 120 1.71 1.69 5.19
CA SER A 120 0.47 2.09 5.86
C SER A 120 0.72 2.81 7.19
N GLN A 121 1.98 3.18 7.50
CA GLN A 121 2.31 3.93 8.72
C GLN A 121 1.67 5.32 8.69
N GLU A 122 1.09 5.73 9.82
CA GLU A 122 0.41 7.03 9.97
C GLU A 122 1.36 8.20 9.61
N LEU A 123 2.65 8.07 9.96
CA LEU A 123 3.69 9.05 9.66
C LEU A 123 3.83 9.35 8.16
N TYR A 124 3.48 8.39 7.30
CA TYR A 124 3.63 8.51 5.84
C TYR A 124 2.33 8.82 5.12
N THR A 125 1.27 9.18 5.85
CA THR A 125 -0.02 9.53 5.26
C THR A 125 0.10 10.83 4.46
N PRO A 126 -0.10 10.81 3.13
CA PRO A 126 0.23 11.94 2.27
C PRO A 126 -0.90 12.96 2.12
N GLU A 127 -1.91 12.94 2.98
CA GLU A 127 -3.12 13.77 2.85
C GLU A 127 -2.78 15.26 2.71
N HIS A 128 -1.82 15.77 3.49
CA HIS A 128 -1.42 17.18 3.44
C HIS A 128 -0.75 17.55 2.11
N ILE A 129 0.06 16.66 1.55
CA ILE A 129 0.72 16.88 0.27
C ILE A 129 -0.33 16.87 -0.84
N VAL A 130 -1.18 15.86 -0.88
CA VAL A 130 -2.25 15.72 -1.88
C VAL A 130 -3.26 16.86 -1.78
N ALA A 131 -3.61 17.33 -0.59
CA ALA A 131 -4.53 18.45 -0.42
C ALA A 131 -4.00 19.78 -0.97
N ARG A 132 -2.68 19.99 -0.93
CA ARG A 132 -2.03 21.25 -1.35
C ARG A 132 -1.51 21.23 -2.78
N HIS A 133 -1.19 20.04 -3.30
CA HIS A 133 -0.55 19.87 -4.60
C HIS A 133 -1.36 18.89 -5.44
N ASP A 134 -1.44 19.16 -6.74
CA ASP A 134 -2.15 18.29 -7.68
C ASP A 134 -1.27 17.11 -8.12
N VAL A 135 -1.00 16.21 -7.17
CA VAL A 135 -0.13 15.04 -7.32
C VAL A 135 -0.87 13.75 -6.96
N ILE A 136 -0.40 12.64 -7.48
CA ILE A 136 -0.76 11.30 -7.02
C ILE A 136 0.36 10.81 -6.11
N VAL A 137 0.03 10.35 -4.91
CA VAL A 137 1.00 9.74 -4.00
C VAL A 137 0.71 8.26 -3.84
N ILE A 138 1.73 7.45 -3.95
CA ILE A 138 1.67 6.00 -3.81
C ILE A 138 2.61 5.58 -2.69
N THR A 139 2.11 4.82 -1.74
CA THR A 139 2.92 4.03 -0.81
C THR A 139 2.70 2.55 -1.10
N PHE A 140 3.64 1.69 -0.78
CA PHE A 140 3.47 0.25 -1.01
C PHE A 140 4.30 -0.56 -0.03
N ASN A 141 3.90 -1.81 0.19
CA ASN A 141 4.67 -2.77 0.95
C ASN A 141 5.60 -3.57 0.02
N TYR A 142 6.75 -3.95 0.53
CA TYR A 142 7.65 -4.94 -0.07
C TYR A 142 8.06 -5.95 0.99
N ARG A 143 8.46 -7.14 0.60
CA ARG A 143 8.89 -8.20 1.52
C ARG A 143 10.12 -7.75 2.31
N LEU A 144 10.17 -8.11 3.59
CA LEU A 144 11.22 -7.73 4.53
C LEU A 144 11.99 -8.96 5.02
N GLY A 145 13.15 -8.70 5.64
CA GLY A 145 13.98 -9.73 6.25
C GLY A 145 14.34 -10.86 5.28
N ALA A 146 14.41 -12.07 5.78
CA ALA A 146 14.76 -13.25 4.96
C ALA A 146 13.78 -13.50 3.80
N LEU A 147 12.48 -13.17 3.98
CA LEU A 147 11.47 -13.38 2.94
C LEU A 147 11.69 -12.51 1.71
N GLY A 148 12.37 -11.36 1.85
CA GLY A 148 12.61 -10.42 0.77
C GLY A 148 14.06 -10.28 0.35
N PHE A 149 15.00 -10.46 1.27
CA PHE A 149 16.40 -10.06 1.09
C PHE A 149 17.40 -11.17 1.43
N LEU A 150 16.97 -12.43 1.61
CA LEU A 150 17.90 -13.53 1.80
C LEU A 150 18.65 -13.81 0.50
N ASP A 151 19.96 -13.72 0.56
CA ASP A 151 20.84 -14.12 -0.54
C ASP A 151 21.27 -15.58 -0.36
N TRP A 152 20.83 -16.43 -1.28
CA TRP A 152 21.14 -17.85 -1.29
C TRP A 152 22.45 -18.20 -2.04
N SER A 153 23.13 -17.20 -2.61
CA SER A 153 24.34 -17.42 -3.41
C SER A 153 25.52 -17.95 -2.60
N TYR A 154 25.42 -17.90 -1.27
CA TYR A 154 26.46 -18.38 -0.33
C TYR A 154 26.19 -19.79 0.21
N PHE A 155 25.10 -20.44 -0.19
CA PHE A 155 24.73 -21.79 0.22
C PHE A 155 24.59 -22.69 -1.01
#